data_5db65f703efbea586c8acd73a2d8feb5
#
_entry.id   5db65f703efbea586c8acd73a2d8feb5
#
_cell.length_a   1.000
_cell.length_b   1.000
_cell.length_c   1.000
_cell.angle_alpha   90.00
_cell.angle_beta   90.00
_cell.angle_gamma   90.00
#
_symmetry.space_group_name_H-M   'P 1'
#
loop_
_entity.id
_entity.type
_entity.pdbx_description
1 polymer ?
#
loop_
_entity_poly.entity_id
_entity_poly.type
_entity_poly.pdbx_seq_one_letter_code
_entity_poly.pdbx_strand_id
1 'polypeptide(L)'
;MAKDVKFSEDARQSIKRGIDKVADAVKVTIGPKGRNAILDKGYGAPTITNDGVSIVKEIELEDKFENMGAQLLREVASKTNDIAGDGTTTSTILTQAIIGEGLKYVAMGVNPVGIRHGIELAGREVIAELKGSAKKIKGREEIAQVATISAEDAEIGNIIAEVMEKVGKDGVITVEESQTFGLSSEVVEGMEFDKGYVSPYMVTDTEKMKAEMNNPYILITDKKISSLNEILPILEAVNATGKKDIVLIAEDIEGEALTTLIINKLRGTLNALAIKAPGFGDRRKEMLQDIAVVTGGRVISEETGVKLENATIEMLGTAKKVIATKDSTTIVDGDGVKKDIEARIEQIXXXXRFARRSRTLSRASIRKNCRKDWPNWPAELRFSRWALPLSRSLPTRSTKWRTRSRLPRRQSRKALWPAAGRRS
;
A
#
# COMPACT_ATOMS: atom_id res chain seq x y z
N MET A 1 9.12 15.21 28.82
CA MET A 1 9.35 13.89 29.47
C MET A 1 10.84 13.62 29.58
N ALA A 2 11.30 13.11 30.74
CA ALA A 2 12.69 12.69 30.91
C ALA A 2 13.00 11.51 30.00
N LYS A 3 14.20 11.47 29.44
CA LYS A 3 14.65 10.37 28.57
C LYS A 3 15.54 9.44 29.37
N ASP A 4 15.23 8.15 29.31
CA ASP A 4 16.07 7.10 29.82
C ASP A 4 17.20 6.79 28.81
N VAL A 5 18.42 6.62 29.28
CA VAL A 5 19.56 6.36 28.41
C VAL A 5 20.33 5.14 28.92
N LYS A 6 20.52 4.14 28.07
CA LYS A 6 21.40 3.00 28.32
C LYS A 6 22.60 3.05 27.37
N PHE A 7 23.72 2.53 27.81
CA PHE A 7 24.98 2.57 27.07
C PHE A 7 25.59 1.19 26.88
N SER A 8 26.50 1.11 25.92
CA SER A 8 27.41 -0.02 25.71
C SER A 8 26.68 -1.37 25.55
N GLU A 9 27.16 -2.37 26.21
CA GLU A 9 26.68 -3.75 26.10
C GLU A 9 25.26 -3.92 26.62
N ASP A 10 24.91 -3.26 27.72
CA ASP A 10 23.55 -3.35 28.29
C ASP A 10 22.48 -2.86 27.33
N ALA A 11 22.75 -1.80 26.58
CA ALA A 11 21.84 -1.30 25.57
C ALA A 11 21.65 -2.32 24.43
N ARG A 12 22.76 -2.86 23.94
CA ARG A 12 22.74 -3.87 22.87
C ARG A 12 22.00 -5.14 23.27
N GLN A 13 22.27 -5.64 24.49
CA GLN A 13 21.63 -6.86 25.01
C GLN A 13 20.12 -6.66 25.23
N SER A 14 19.69 -5.48 25.70
CA SER A 14 18.27 -5.20 25.87
C SER A 14 17.54 -5.23 24.51
N ILE A 15 18.10 -4.56 23.50
CA ILE A 15 17.51 -4.54 22.14
C ILE A 15 17.49 -5.98 21.57
N LYS A 16 18.59 -6.73 21.74
CA LYS A 16 18.67 -8.11 21.27
C LYS A 16 17.60 -9.00 21.92
N ARG A 17 17.41 -8.89 23.24
CA ARG A 17 16.37 -9.67 23.93
C ARG A 17 14.96 -9.35 23.38
N GLY A 18 14.69 -8.09 23.07
CA GLY A 18 13.43 -7.70 22.44
C GLY A 18 13.25 -8.35 21.06
N ILE A 19 14.30 -8.30 20.24
CA ILE A 19 14.31 -8.96 18.92
C ILE A 19 14.08 -10.47 19.07
N ASP A 20 14.80 -11.12 20.00
CA ASP A 20 14.68 -12.55 20.22
C ASP A 20 13.26 -12.95 20.64
N LYS A 21 12.65 -12.22 21.60
CA LYS A 21 11.28 -12.49 22.07
C LYS A 21 10.27 -12.48 20.92
N VAL A 22 10.33 -11.45 20.08
CA VAL A 22 9.40 -11.31 18.96
C VAL A 22 9.67 -12.36 17.87
N ALA A 23 10.94 -12.54 17.49
CA ALA A 23 11.31 -13.52 16.46
C ALA A 23 10.96 -14.96 16.89
N ASP A 24 11.18 -15.30 18.16
CA ASP A 24 10.86 -16.63 18.67
C ASP A 24 9.34 -16.88 18.70
N ALA A 25 8.54 -15.86 18.96
CA ALA A 25 7.07 -15.96 18.85
C ALA A 25 6.62 -16.24 17.42
N VAL A 26 7.27 -15.60 16.44
CA VAL A 26 6.91 -15.75 15.01
C VAL A 26 7.46 -17.05 14.41
N LYS A 27 8.63 -17.49 14.82
CA LYS A 27 9.28 -18.73 14.30
C LYS A 27 8.40 -19.97 14.33
N VAL A 28 7.48 -20.05 15.30
CA VAL A 28 6.62 -21.24 15.46
C VAL A 28 5.66 -21.42 14.28
N THR A 29 5.45 -20.38 13.48
CA THR A 29 4.50 -20.43 12.37
C THR A 29 5.12 -20.93 11.05
N ILE A 30 6.46 -21.00 10.94
CA ILE A 30 7.12 -21.29 9.66
C ILE A 30 7.16 -22.79 9.34
N GLY A 31 7.00 -23.10 8.06
CA GLY A 31 7.24 -24.41 7.49
C GLY A 31 6.07 -25.39 7.63
N PRO A 32 6.26 -26.65 7.15
CA PRO A 32 5.16 -27.64 7.10
C PRO A 32 4.69 -28.12 8.48
N LYS A 33 5.43 -27.83 9.53
CA LYS A 33 5.04 -28.05 10.93
C LYS A 33 4.66 -26.77 11.65
N GLY A 34 4.46 -25.68 10.89
CA GLY A 34 4.06 -24.40 11.42
C GLY A 34 2.77 -24.47 12.23
N ARG A 35 2.68 -23.65 13.26
CA ARG A 35 1.55 -23.59 14.20
C ARG A 35 0.99 -22.19 14.23
N ASN A 36 -0.28 -22.08 14.58
CA ASN A 36 -0.91 -20.78 14.77
C ASN A 36 -0.49 -20.18 16.11
N ALA A 37 -0.28 -18.89 16.14
CA ALA A 37 -0.15 -18.10 17.36
C ALA A 37 -1.53 -17.62 17.80
N ILE A 38 -1.73 -17.51 19.11
CA ILE A 38 -2.94 -16.95 19.70
C ILE A 38 -2.57 -15.59 20.28
N LEU A 39 -3.22 -14.54 19.78
CA LEU A 39 -2.95 -13.16 20.18
C LEU A 39 -4.09 -12.66 21.06
N ASP A 40 -3.76 -12.22 22.26
CA ASP A 40 -4.70 -11.54 23.15
C ASP A 40 -4.68 -10.04 22.84
N LYS A 41 -5.82 -9.50 22.49
CA LYS A 41 -5.97 -8.06 22.16
C LYS A 41 -6.41 -7.22 23.37
N GLY A 42 -6.53 -7.82 24.54
CA GLY A 42 -6.96 -7.13 25.75
C GLY A 42 -8.47 -6.91 25.84
N TYR A 43 -9.19 -6.99 24.73
CA TYR A 43 -10.65 -6.99 24.69
C TYR A 43 -11.15 -7.83 23.50
N GLY A 44 -12.30 -8.42 23.66
CA GLY A 44 -12.88 -9.30 22.63
C GLY A 44 -12.26 -10.70 22.65
N ALA A 45 -12.50 -11.48 21.60
CA ALA A 45 -11.98 -12.83 21.46
C ALA A 45 -10.52 -12.81 20.99
N PRO A 46 -9.67 -13.73 21.49
CA PRO A 46 -8.30 -13.85 20.98
C PRO A 46 -8.27 -14.12 19.48
N THR A 47 -7.31 -13.52 18.80
CA THR A 47 -7.09 -13.74 17.36
C THR A 47 -6.10 -14.92 17.18
N ILE A 48 -6.48 -15.87 16.34
CA ILE A 48 -5.65 -17.03 15.99
C ILE A 48 -5.10 -16.77 14.59
N THR A 49 -3.78 -16.72 14.44
CA THR A 49 -3.13 -16.41 13.16
C THR A 49 -1.77 -17.10 13.03
N ASN A 50 -1.36 -17.37 11.80
CA ASN A 50 -0.01 -17.79 11.44
C ASN A 50 0.74 -16.72 10.64
N ASP A 51 0.10 -15.59 10.37
CA ASP A 51 0.72 -14.50 9.61
C ASP A 51 1.76 -13.75 10.46
N GLY A 52 3.01 -13.79 10.00
CA GLY A 52 4.15 -13.18 10.70
C GLY A 52 4.00 -11.69 10.96
N VAL A 53 3.51 -10.90 9.99
CA VAL A 53 3.37 -9.45 10.18
C VAL A 53 2.29 -9.12 11.21
N SER A 54 1.19 -9.87 11.21
CA SER A 54 0.11 -9.69 12.20
C SER A 54 0.62 -9.97 13.60
N ILE A 55 1.39 -11.05 13.78
CA ILE A 55 1.98 -11.41 15.07
C ILE A 55 2.95 -10.31 15.55
N VAL A 56 3.87 -9.88 14.68
CA VAL A 56 4.88 -8.87 15.05
C VAL A 56 4.23 -7.53 15.42
N LYS A 57 3.15 -7.14 14.74
CA LYS A 57 2.45 -5.88 14.99
C LYS A 57 1.78 -5.82 16.37
N GLU A 58 1.25 -6.96 16.83
CA GLU A 58 0.52 -7.04 18.10
C GLU A 58 1.44 -7.16 19.34
N ILE A 59 2.69 -7.59 19.16
CA ILE A 59 3.60 -7.79 20.30
C ILE A 59 4.14 -6.44 20.79
N GLU A 60 3.84 -6.12 22.03
CA GLU A 60 4.44 -5.02 22.79
C GLU A 60 5.09 -5.56 24.06
N LEU A 61 6.26 -5.05 24.40
CA LEU A 61 7.04 -5.49 25.54
C LEU A 61 7.06 -4.40 26.64
N GLU A 62 6.98 -4.81 27.89
CA GLU A 62 6.95 -3.89 29.05
C GLU A 62 8.24 -3.07 29.17
N ASP A 63 9.39 -3.71 28.98
CA ASP A 63 10.68 -2.99 29.03
C ASP A 63 10.82 -2.14 27.77
N LYS A 64 11.01 -0.83 27.97
CA LYS A 64 11.11 0.15 26.87
C LYS A 64 12.26 -0.15 25.89
N PHE A 65 13.39 -0.64 26.39
CA PHE A 65 14.56 -0.94 25.55
C PHE A 65 14.38 -2.24 24.77
N GLU A 66 13.75 -3.24 25.38
CA GLU A 66 13.36 -4.45 24.67
C GLU A 66 12.29 -4.14 23.62
N ASN A 67 11.34 -3.26 23.96
CA ASN A 67 10.30 -2.82 23.01
C ASN A 67 10.88 -2.10 21.79
N MET A 68 12.00 -1.39 21.93
CA MET A 68 12.72 -0.84 20.77
C MET A 68 13.17 -1.96 19.81
N GLY A 69 13.64 -3.10 20.35
CA GLY A 69 13.97 -4.27 19.54
C GLY A 69 12.74 -4.85 18.82
N ALA A 70 11.61 -4.93 19.51
CA ALA A 70 10.34 -5.35 18.91
C ALA A 70 9.92 -4.42 17.77
N GLN A 71 10.05 -3.11 17.98
CA GLN A 71 9.70 -2.10 16.96
C GLN A 71 10.58 -2.20 15.71
N LEU A 72 11.87 -2.53 15.85
CA LEU A 72 12.76 -2.75 14.70
C LEU A 72 12.26 -3.94 13.84
N LEU A 73 11.86 -5.04 14.48
CA LEU A 73 11.29 -6.18 13.76
C LEU A 73 9.94 -5.85 13.13
N ARG A 74 9.10 -5.06 13.82
CA ARG A 74 7.83 -4.58 13.29
C ARG A 74 8.05 -3.80 11.98
N GLU A 75 9.04 -2.93 11.94
CA GLU A 75 9.40 -2.19 10.74
C GLU A 75 9.85 -3.10 9.59
N VAL A 76 10.70 -4.09 9.89
CA VAL A 76 11.18 -5.06 8.88
C VAL A 76 10.01 -5.87 8.31
N ALA A 77 9.16 -6.43 9.17
CA ALA A 77 8.01 -7.23 8.75
C ALA A 77 7.02 -6.40 7.91
N SER A 78 6.73 -5.17 8.35
CA SER A 78 5.83 -4.27 7.63
C SER A 78 6.38 -3.90 6.24
N LYS A 79 7.66 -3.52 6.14
CA LYS A 79 8.30 -3.22 4.85
C LYS A 79 8.30 -4.43 3.91
N THR A 80 8.51 -5.63 4.44
CA THR A 80 8.47 -6.86 3.64
C THR A 80 7.05 -7.08 3.10
N ASN A 81 6.06 -6.92 3.96
CA ASN A 81 4.65 -7.04 3.60
C ASN A 81 4.25 -6.03 2.50
N ASP A 82 4.64 -4.77 2.67
CA ASP A 82 4.28 -3.69 1.73
C ASP A 82 4.91 -3.89 0.34
N ILE A 83 6.10 -4.52 0.28
CA ILE A 83 6.83 -4.71 -0.99
C ILE A 83 6.44 -6.02 -1.68
N ALA A 84 6.29 -7.10 -0.92
CA ALA A 84 6.14 -8.46 -1.45
C ALA A 84 4.83 -9.15 -1.08
N GLY A 85 4.16 -8.72 -0.02
CA GLY A 85 2.94 -9.37 0.47
C GLY A 85 3.18 -10.71 1.15
N ASP A 86 4.42 -11.19 1.17
CA ASP A 86 4.79 -12.50 1.73
C ASP A 86 6.23 -12.46 2.27
N GLY A 87 6.63 -13.49 3.01
CA GLY A 87 7.98 -13.64 3.54
C GLY A 87 8.23 -12.87 4.83
N THR A 88 7.21 -12.41 5.51
CA THR A 88 7.31 -11.63 6.76
C THR A 88 7.93 -12.42 7.89
N THR A 89 7.56 -13.69 8.06
CA THR A 89 8.19 -14.62 9.01
C THR A 89 9.67 -14.84 8.68
N THR A 90 9.98 -15.09 7.41
CA THR A 90 11.35 -15.32 6.93
C THR A 90 12.23 -14.08 7.17
N SER A 91 11.75 -12.89 6.86
CA SER A 91 12.51 -11.64 7.07
C SER A 91 12.77 -11.38 8.56
N THR A 92 11.81 -11.69 9.41
CA THR A 92 11.95 -11.59 10.87
C THR A 92 13.05 -12.52 11.40
N ILE A 93 13.05 -13.78 10.97
CA ILE A 93 14.05 -14.79 11.36
C ILE A 93 15.45 -14.41 10.85
N LEU A 94 15.55 -13.98 9.59
CA LEU A 94 16.83 -13.52 9.02
C LEU A 94 17.38 -12.30 9.76
N THR A 95 16.52 -11.37 10.13
CA THR A 95 16.92 -10.18 10.91
C THR A 95 17.48 -10.59 12.27
N GLN A 96 16.80 -11.50 12.97
CA GLN A 96 17.29 -12.03 14.25
C GLN A 96 18.67 -12.67 14.08
N ALA A 97 18.83 -13.52 13.07
CA ALA A 97 20.10 -14.23 12.82
C ALA A 97 21.25 -13.26 12.51
N ILE A 98 21.00 -12.29 11.61
CA ILE A 98 22.02 -11.29 11.21
C ILE A 98 22.44 -10.44 12.42
N ILE A 99 21.48 -9.98 13.22
CA ILE A 99 21.76 -9.15 14.41
C ILE A 99 22.49 -10.01 15.47
N GLY A 100 22.02 -11.23 15.69
CA GLY A 100 22.63 -12.14 16.67
C GLY A 100 24.09 -12.43 16.35
N GLU A 101 24.41 -12.75 15.10
CA GLU A 101 25.78 -12.98 14.66
C GLU A 101 26.62 -11.69 14.67
N GLY A 102 26.03 -10.60 14.15
CA GLY A 102 26.72 -9.30 14.13
C GLY A 102 27.15 -8.83 15.52
N LEU A 103 26.29 -8.98 16.51
CA LEU A 103 26.58 -8.59 17.90
C LEU A 103 27.68 -9.44 18.53
N LYS A 104 27.82 -10.72 18.15
CA LYS A 104 28.95 -11.56 18.60
C LYS A 104 30.29 -10.98 18.15
N TYR A 105 30.38 -10.58 16.88
CA TYR A 105 31.60 -9.97 16.36
C TYR A 105 31.90 -8.60 16.98
N VAL A 106 30.85 -7.80 17.25
CA VAL A 106 31.02 -6.54 17.98
C VAL A 106 31.56 -6.77 19.39
N ALA A 107 31.06 -7.79 20.09
CA ALA A 107 31.54 -8.17 21.43
C ALA A 107 33.00 -8.64 21.41
N MET A 108 33.46 -9.25 20.31
CA MET A 108 34.87 -9.62 20.10
C MET A 108 35.77 -8.43 19.71
N GLY A 109 35.22 -7.22 19.63
CA GLY A 109 35.99 -6.02 19.29
C GLY A 109 36.14 -5.72 17.81
N VAL A 110 35.43 -6.43 16.93
CA VAL A 110 35.47 -6.14 15.48
C VAL A 110 34.73 -4.81 15.22
N ASN A 111 35.31 -4.00 14.33
CA ASN A 111 34.76 -2.70 13.99
C ASN A 111 33.34 -2.82 13.41
N PRO A 112 32.32 -2.24 14.06
CA PRO A 112 30.93 -2.30 13.58
C PRO A 112 30.70 -1.74 12.17
N VAL A 113 31.47 -0.73 11.76
CA VAL A 113 31.40 -0.16 10.41
C VAL A 113 31.85 -1.19 9.37
N GLY A 114 32.90 -1.93 9.68
CA GLY A 114 33.39 -3.04 8.83
C GLY A 114 32.34 -4.16 8.72
N ILE A 115 31.72 -4.54 9.83
CA ILE A 115 30.63 -5.54 9.84
C ILE A 115 29.47 -5.08 8.97
N ARG A 116 29.02 -3.85 9.13
CA ARG A 116 27.96 -3.26 8.30
C ARG A 116 28.30 -3.35 6.81
N HIS A 117 29.52 -2.94 6.44
CA HIS A 117 29.96 -2.98 5.05
C HIS A 117 29.98 -4.42 4.49
N GLY A 118 30.44 -5.37 5.30
CA GLY A 118 30.42 -6.81 4.95
C GLY A 118 28.99 -7.32 4.71
N ILE A 119 28.06 -6.96 5.58
CA ILE A 119 26.62 -7.34 5.44
C ILE A 119 26.06 -6.75 4.14
N GLU A 120 26.36 -5.48 3.84
CA GLU A 120 25.89 -4.82 2.60
C GLU A 120 26.46 -5.48 1.34
N LEU A 121 27.73 -5.90 1.35
CA LEU A 121 28.37 -6.61 0.24
C LEU A 121 27.74 -7.99 0.04
N ALA A 122 27.68 -8.78 1.10
CA ALA A 122 27.09 -10.12 1.08
C ALA A 122 25.62 -10.06 0.61
N GLY A 123 24.87 -9.09 1.11
CA GLY A 123 23.45 -8.89 0.73
C GLY A 123 23.30 -8.64 -0.77
N ARG A 124 24.19 -7.85 -1.37
CA ARG A 124 24.16 -7.60 -2.83
C ARG A 124 24.40 -8.87 -3.64
N GLU A 125 25.38 -9.67 -3.23
CA GLU A 125 25.71 -10.92 -3.91
C GLU A 125 24.58 -11.95 -3.78
N VAL A 126 24.03 -12.13 -2.56
CA VAL A 126 22.91 -13.02 -2.30
C VAL A 126 21.68 -12.61 -3.13
N ILE A 127 21.37 -11.31 -3.19
CA ILE A 127 20.24 -10.80 -3.99
C ILE A 127 20.46 -11.08 -5.48
N ALA A 128 21.70 -10.92 -5.98
CA ALA A 128 22.03 -11.19 -7.38
C ALA A 128 21.83 -12.68 -7.71
N GLU A 129 22.27 -13.56 -6.83
CA GLU A 129 22.12 -15.01 -6.98
C GLU A 129 20.64 -15.43 -6.90
N LEU A 130 19.89 -14.91 -5.93
CA LEU A 130 18.45 -15.17 -5.82
C LEU A 130 17.69 -14.74 -7.08
N LYS A 131 18.01 -13.59 -7.65
CA LYS A 131 17.40 -13.13 -8.90
C LYS A 131 17.75 -14.04 -10.09
N GLY A 132 18.95 -14.60 -10.10
CA GLY A 132 19.37 -15.58 -11.12
C GLY A 132 18.64 -16.92 -10.98
N SER A 133 18.41 -17.35 -9.76
CA SER A 133 17.75 -18.62 -9.44
C SER A 133 16.22 -18.54 -9.52
N ALA A 134 15.64 -17.34 -9.49
CA ALA A 134 14.20 -17.14 -9.44
C ALA A 134 13.51 -17.63 -10.72
N LYS A 135 12.57 -18.55 -10.57
CA LYS A 135 11.74 -19.04 -11.68
C LYS A 135 10.66 -18.01 -11.99
N LYS A 136 10.56 -17.61 -13.25
CA LYS A 136 9.49 -16.71 -13.70
C LYS A 136 8.18 -17.50 -13.82
N ILE A 137 7.17 -17.04 -13.13
CA ILE A 137 5.83 -17.63 -13.16
C ILE A 137 5.19 -17.37 -14.54
N LYS A 138 4.68 -18.44 -15.14
CA LYS A 138 4.03 -18.41 -16.45
C LYS A 138 2.73 -19.19 -16.40
N GLY A 139 1.64 -18.52 -16.75
CA GLY A 139 0.36 -19.17 -16.91
C GLY A 139 -0.42 -19.37 -15.61
N ARG A 140 -1.67 -19.78 -15.80
CA ARG A 140 -2.69 -19.89 -14.77
C ARG A 140 -2.33 -20.90 -13.68
N GLU A 141 -1.79 -22.06 -14.05
CA GLU A 141 -1.49 -23.13 -13.10
C GLU A 141 -0.45 -22.72 -12.06
N GLU A 142 0.63 -22.06 -12.50
CA GLU A 142 1.68 -21.60 -11.58
C GLU A 142 1.18 -20.47 -10.68
N ILE A 143 0.31 -19.60 -11.21
CA ILE A 143 -0.35 -18.56 -10.41
C ILE A 143 -1.25 -19.21 -9.35
N ALA A 144 -2.04 -20.21 -9.73
CA ALA A 144 -2.91 -20.95 -8.80
C ALA A 144 -2.10 -21.63 -7.68
N GLN A 145 -0.95 -22.22 -8.02
CA GLN A 145 -0.06 -22.86 -7.03
C GLN A 145 0.45 -21.84 -5.99
N VAL A 146 0.92 -20.66 -6.45
CA VAL A 146 1.40 -19.61 -5.56
C VAL A 146 0.26 -19.06 -4.68
N ALA A 147 -0.88 -18.79 -5.29
CA ALA A 147 -2.06 -18.29 -4.58
C ALA A 147 -2.61 -19.30 -3.56
N THR A 148 -2.59 -20.60 -3.90
CA THR A 148 -3.00 -21.69 -2.99
C THR A 148 -2.08 -21.75 -1.77
N ILE A 149 -0.77 -21.62 -1.96
CA ILE A 149 0.19 -21.61 -0.85
C ILE A 149 -0.05 -20.40 0.06
N SER A 150 -0.28 -19.24 -0.53
CA SER A 150 -0.50 -18.00 0.21
C SER A 150 -1.84 -17.97 0.96
N ALA A 151 -2.90 -18.51 0.34
CA ALA A 151 -4.25 -18.56 0.95
C ALA A 151 -4.47 -19.79 1.85
N GLU A 152 -3.59 -20.78 1.79
CA GLU A 152 -3.72 -22.10 2.43
C GLU A 152 -5.00 -22.84 1.98
N ASP A 153 -5.57 -22.46 0.84
CA ASP A 153 -6.82 -22.98 0.32
C ASP A 153 -6.76 -23.06 -1.22
N ALA A 154 -7.02 -24.24 -1.76
CA ALA A 154 -6.96 -24.46 -3.21
C ALA A 154 -8.12 -23.81 -3.97
N GLU A 155 -9.30 -23.70 -3.36
CA GLU A 155 -10.46 -23.03 -3.98
C GLU A 155 -10.15 -21.54 -4.17
N ILE A 156 -9.65 -20.88 -3.12
CA ILE A 156 -9.23 -19.47 -3.16
C ILE A 156 -8.11 -19.30 -4.19
N GLY A 157 -7.11 -20.19 -4.18
CA GLY A 157 -5.99 -20.14 -5.14
C GLY A 157 -6.43 -20.19 -6.61
N ASN A 158 -7.37 -21.06 -6.91
CA ASN A 158 -7.91 -21.20 -8.27
C ASN A 158 -8.72 -19.96 -8.70
N ILE A 159 -9.52 -19.40 -7.79
CA ILE A 159 -10.30 -18.20 -8.09
C ILE A 159 -9.36 -16.99 -8.32
N ILE A 160 -8.30 -16.84 -7.49
CA ILE A 160 -7.31 -15.79 -7.70
C ILE A 160 -6.64 -15.92 -9.08
N ALA A 161 -6.27 -17.14 -9.48
CA ALA A 161 -5.65 -17.39 -10.78
C ALA A 161 -6.61 -17.05 -11.94
N GLU A 162 -7.88 -17.42 -11.83
CA GLU A 162 -8.90 -17.06 -12.82
C GLU A 162 -9.09 -15.55 -12.94
N VAL A 163 -9.17 -14.89 -11.81
CA VAL A 163 -9.31 -13.43 -11.74
C VAL A 163 -8.07 -12.76 -12.37
N MET A 164 -6.87 -13.24 -12.02
CA MET A 164 -5.62 -12.69 -12.55
C MET A 164 -5.52 -12.86 -14.07
N GLU A 165 -6.07 -13.96 -14.60
CA GLU A 165 -6.17 -14.18 -16.05
C GLU A 165 -7.11 -13.16 -16.72
N LYS A 166 -8.25 -12.86 -16.09
CA LYS A 166 -9.23 -11.88 -16.60
C LYS A 166 -8.75 -10.43 -16.49
N VAL A 167 -8.14 -10.09 -15.37
CA VAL A 167 -7.73 -8.71 -15.05
C VAL A 167 -6.35 -8.38 -15.63
N GLY A 168 -5.50 -9.38 -15.81
CA GLY A 168 -4.14 -9.22 -16.30
C GLY A 168 -3.13 -8.93 -15.19
N LYS A 169 -1.86 -8.90 -15.55
CA LYS A 169 -0.73 -8.79 -14.60
C LYS A 169 -0.63 -7.43 -13.91
N ASP A 170 -1.19 -6.41 -14.51
CA ASP A 170 -1.14 -5.04 -13.99
C ASP A 170 -2.45 -4.66 -13.27
N GLY A 171 -3.39 -5.61 -13.14
CA GLY A 171 -4.65 -5.38 -12.46
C GLY A 171 -4.55 -5.45 -10.94
N VAL A 172 -5.42 -4.74 -10.26
CA VAL A 172 -5.51 -4.73 -8.79
C VAL A 172 -6.55 -5.76 -8.35
N ILE A 173 -6.18 -6.59 -7.40
CA ILE A 173 -7.08 -7.58 -6.78
C ILE A 173 -7.26 -7.18 -5.32
N THR A 174 -8.50 -6.94 -4.92
CA THR A 174 -8.86 -6.64 -3.53
C THR A 174 -9.71 -7.78 -2.96
N VAL A 175 -9.58 -8.02 -1.67
CA VAL A 175 -10.35 -9.04 -0.96
C VAL A 175 -11.25 -8.33 0.04
N GLU A 176 -12.55 -8.63 0.00
CA GLU A 176 -13.53 -8.06 0.91
C GLU A 176 -14.46 -9.15 1.48
N GLU A 177 -15.03 -8.88 2.65
CA GLU A 177 -16.01 -9.76 3.24
C GLU A 177 -17.32 -9.67 2.48
N SER A 178 -17.87 -10.83 2.10
CA SER A 178 -19.17 -10.94 1.41
C SER A 178 -20.32 -10.98 2.43
N GLN A 179 -21.45 -10.41 2.04
CA GLN A 179 -22.70 -10.59 2.77
C GLN A 179 -23.47 -11.84 2.29
N THR A 180 -22.96 -12.51 1.26
CA THR A 180 -23.55 -13.76 0.72
C THR A 180 -22.68 -14.98 1.06
N PHE A 181 -23.28 -16.16 1.03
CA PHE A 181 -22.56 -17.41 1.28
C PHE A 181 -21.64 -17.75 0.10
N GLY A 182 -20.48 -18.27 0.43
CA GLY A 182 -19.50 -18.77 -0.53
C GLY A 182 -18.51 -17.71 -1.03
N LEU A 183 -17.66 -18.13 -1.94
CA LEU A 183 -16.66 -17.28 -2.59
C LEU A 183 -17.21 -16.79 -3.92
N SER A 184 -17.05 -15.51 -4.20
CA SER A 184 -17.42 -14.93 -5.49
C SER A 184 -16.37 -13.95 -5.95
N SER A 185 -16.23 -13.81 -7.25
CA SER A 185 -15.34 -12.83 -7.85
C SER A 185 -16.11 -11.92 -8.81
N GLU A 186 -15.85 -10.64 -8.71
CA GLU A 186 -16.41 -9.63 -9.59
C GLU A 186 -15.27 -8.84 -10.23
N VAL A 187 -15.31 -8.67 -11.53
CA VAL A 187 -14.33 -7.84 -12.26
C VAL A 187 -15.00 -6.52 -12.58
N VAL A 188 -14.40 -5.44 -12.10
CA VAL A 188 -14.90 -4.09 -12.35
C VAL A 188 -13.83 -3.24 -13.02
N GLU A 189 -14.24 -2.36 -13.91
CA GLU A 189 -13.34 -1.38 -14.51
C GLU A 189 -13.19 -0.20 -13.54
N GLY A 190 -11.96 0.31 -13.39
CA GLY A 190 -11.72 1.38 -12.43
C GLY A 190 -10.28 1.84 -12.39
N MET A 191 -10.00 2.73 -11.45
CA MET A 191 -8.68 3.32 -11.26
C MET A 191 -8.33 3.40 -9.77
N GLU A 192 -7.10 3.06 -9.44
CA GLU A 192 -6.56 3.25 -8.08
C GLU A 192 -5.37 4.20 -8.11
N PHE A 193 -5.26 5.06 -7.10
CA PHE A 193 -4.12 5.96 -6.92
C PHE A 193 -3.72 6.08 -5.44
N ASP A 194 -2.44 6.45 -5.24
CA ASP A 194 -1.73 6.47 -3.96
C ASP A 194 -1.98 7.74 -3.11
N LYS A 195 -3.22 8.14 -2.95
CA LYS A 195 -3.65 9.20 -2.02
C LYS A 195 -5.01 8.85 -1.46
N GLY A 196 -5.18 9.05 -0.19
CA GLY A 196 -6.43 8.76 0.52
C GLY A 196 -7.13 10.01 1.04
N TYR A 197 -8.03 9.80 1.98
CA TYR A 197 -8.82 10.88 2.56
C TYR A 197 -7.97 11.89 3.34
N VAL A 198 -8.38 13.14 3.31
CA VAL A 198 -7.69 14.25 3.99
C VAL A 198 -7.83 14.16 5.51
N SER A 199 -8.97 13.65 5.99
CA SER A 199 -9.26 13.61 7.43
C SER A 199 -9.91 12.29 7.84
N PRO A 200 -9.50 11.69 8.98
CA PRO A 200 -10.13 10.48 9.52
C PRO A 200 -11.63 10.64 9.81
N TYR A 201 -12.12 11.86 10.05
CA TYR A 201 -13.54 12.11 10.25
C TYR A 201 -14.40 11.85 9.01
N MET A 202 -13.77 11.61 7.86
CA MET A 202 -14.46 11.27 6.62
C MET A 202 -14.69 9.78 6.42
N VAL A 203 -14.19 8.96 7.34
CA VAL A 203 -14.38 7.51 7.35
C VAL A 203 -15.87 7.16 7.52
N THR A 204 -16.33 6.16 6.77
CA THR A 204 -17.70 5.61 6.89
C THR A 204 -17.70 4.27 7.61
N ASP A 205 -16.60 3.51 7.49
CA ASP A 205 -16.38 2.24 8.19
C ASP A 205 -15.18 2.41 9.14
N THR A 206 -15.49 2.63 10.40
CA THR A 206 -14.48 2.89 11.45
C THR A 206 -13.65 1.64 11.80
N GLU A 207 -14.20 0.44 11.61
CA GLU A 207 -13.46 -0.80 11.88
C GLU A 207 -12.32 -1.00 10.87
N LYS A 208 -12.61 -0.71 9.60
CA LYS A 208 -11.65 -0.87 8.51
C LYS A 208 -10.93 0.43 8.15
N MET A 209 -11.25 1.54 8.80
CA MET A 209 -10.71 2.87 8.51
C MET A 209 -10.83 3.23 7.02
N LYS A 210 -12.02 2.97 6.44
CA LYS A 210 -12.32 3.23 5.03
C LYS A 210 -13.48 4.22 4.90
N ALA A 211 -13.38 5.08 3.89
CA ALA A 211 -14.49 5.92 3.45
C ALA A 211 -15.03 5.33 2.15
N GLU A 212 -16.28 4.96 2.15
CA GLU A 212 -16.96 4.34 1.01
C GLU A 212 -18.16 5.19 0.59
N MET A 213 -18.23 5.52 -0.70
CA MET A 213 -19.32 6.31 -1.27
C MET A 213 -19.90 5.62 -2.49
N ASN A 214 -21.22 5.58 -2.57
CA ASN A 214 -21.97 4.95 -3.67
C ASN A 214 -22.57 6.01 -4.57
N ASN A 215 -22.32 5.92 -5.87
CA ASN A 215 -22.81 6.83 -6.90
C ASN A 215 -22.53 8.32 -6.62
N PRO A 216 -21.31 8.68 -6.13
CA PRO A 216 -21.02 10.08 -5.80
C PRO A 216 -20.76 10.92 -7.05
N TYR A 217 -21.01 12.22 -6.94
CA TYR A 217 -20.41 13.21 -7.83
C TYR A 217 -18.94 13.41 -7.46
N ILE A 218 -18.08 13.63 -8.45
CA ILE A 218 -16.63 13.76 -8.27
C ILE A 218 -16.16 15.11 -8.82
N LEU A 219 -15.78 16.01 -7.94
CA LEU A 219 -15.16 17.29 -8.28
C LEU A 219 -13.63 17.09 -8.37
N ILE A 220 -13.03 17.50 -9.48
CA ILE A 220 -11.60 17.32 -9.74
C ILE A 220 -10.95 18.68 -9.98
N THR A 221 -9.98 19.06 -9.15
CA THR A 221 -9.27 20.33 -9.31
C THR A 221 -7.78 20.19 -8.96
N ASP A 222 -6.96 20.99 -9.61
CA ASP A 222 -5.54 21.12 -9.31
C ASP A 222 -5.26 22.19 -8.24
N LYS A 223 -6.31 22.88 -7.79
CA LYS A 223 -6.20 23.95 -6.78
C LYS A 223 -6.27 23.38 -5.35
N LYS A 224 -5.76 24.18 -4.44
CA LYS A 224 -5.94 24.01 -3.01
C LYS A 224 -7.25 24.70 -2.61
N ILE A 225 -8.08 24.03 -1.85
CA ILE A 225 -9.37 24.55 -1.38
C ILE A 225 -9.23 24.92 0.09
N SER A 226 -9.31 26.21 0.41
CA SER A 226 -9.21 26.70 1.79
C SER A 226 -10.49 27.40 2.25
N SER A 227 -11.19 28.07 1.31
CA SER A 227 -12.43 28.80 1.58
C SER A 227 -13.66 28.00 1.15
N LEU A 228 -14.69 28.05 1.98
CA LEU A 228 -15.99 27.43 1.66
C LEU A 228 -16.64 28.10 0.42
N ASN A 229 -16.47 29.41 0.26
CA ASN A 229 -17.10 30.16 -0.82
C ASN A 229 -16.69 29.66 -2.22
N GLU A 230 -15.50 29.06 -2.34
CA GLU A 230 -15.01 28.51 -3.61
C GLU A 230 -15.80 27.29 -4.08
N ILE A 231 -16.34 26.52 -3.15
CA ILE A 231 -17.04 25.25 -3.45
C ILE A 231 -18.54 25.31 -3.13
N LEU A 232 -18.99 26.38 -2.47
CA LEU A 232 -20.40 26.50 -2.03
C LEU A 232 -21.39 26.39 -3.21
N PRO A 233 -21.20 27.08 -4.36
CA PRO A 233 -22.16 26.96 -5.45
C PRO A 233 -22.31 25.52 -5.96
N ILE A 234 -21.22 24.75 -6.04
CA ILE A 234 -21.30 23.38 -6.52
C ILE A 234 -21.93 22.44 -5.48
N LEU A 235 -21.68 22.69 -4.18
CA LEU A 235 -22.32 21.91 -3.11
C LEU A 235 -23.84 22.13 -3.09
N GLU A 236 -24.28 23.37 -3.27
CA GLU A 236 -25.69 23.72 -3.40
C GLU A 236 -26.32 23.09 -4.64
N ALA A 237 -25.62 23.14 -5.77
CA ALA A 237 -26.09 22.52 -7.00
C ALA A 237 -26.23 20.99 -6.85
N VAL A 238 -25.26 20.32 -6.23
CA VAL A 238 -25.35 18.88 -5.95
C VAL A 238 -26.52 18.57 -5.01
N ASN A 239 -26.67 19.33 -3.92
CA ASN A 239 -27.76 19.15 -2.99
C ASN A 239 -29.15 19.36 -3.67
N ALA A 240 -29.24 20.28 -4.61
CA ALA A 240 -30.48 20.54 -5.38
C ALA A 240 -30.89 19.33 -6.26
N THR A 241 -29.94 18.45 -6.64
CA THR A 241 -30.26 17.21 -7.38
C THR A 241 -30.89 16.13 -6.49
N GLY A 242 -30.90 16.34 -5.18
CA GLY A 242 -31.36 15.35 -4.20
C GLY A 242 -30.29 14.32 -3.80
N LYS A 243 -29.13 14.34 -4.44
CA LYS A 243 -28.00 13.50 -4.02
C LYS A 243 -27.16 14.24 -2.97
N LYS A 244 -26.65 13.48 -2.02
CA LYS A 244 -25.83 14.04 -0.92
C LYS A 244 -24.37 13.63 -0.99
N ASP A 245 -24.03 12.70 -1.88
CA ASP A 245 -22.71 12.09 -1.96
C ASP A 245 -21.80 12.85 -2.94
N ILE A 246 -20.75 13.45 -2.43
CA ILE A 246 -19.76 14.17 -3.24
C ILE A 246 -18.33 13.82 -2.80
N VAL A 247 -17.48 13.56 -3.79
CA VAL A 247 -16.04 13.37 -3.62
C VAL A 247 -15.33 14.60 -4.18
N LEU A 248 -14.43 15.17 -3.40
CA LEU A 248 -13.62 16.33 -3.82
C LEU A 248 -12.17 15.88 -3.91
N ILE A 249 -11.61 15.91 -5.12
CA ILE A 249 -10.20 15.59 -5.38
C ILE A 249 -9.48 16.91 -5.70
N ALA A 250 -8.65 17.36 -4.78
CA ALA A 250 -7.97 18.65 -4.85
C ALA A 250 -6.49 18.52 -4.45
N GLU A 251 -5.66 19.51 -4.79
CA GLU A 251 -4.26 19.53 -4.32
C GLU A 251 -4.18 19.35 -2.81
N ASP A 252 -4.97 20.13 -2.09
CA ASP A 252 -5.20 19.97 -0.65
C ASP A 252 -6.54 20.60 -0.31
N ILE A 253 -7.12 20.16 0.80
CA ILE A 253 -8.35 20.74 1.35
C ILE A 253 -8.10 21.00 2.83
N GLU A 254 -8.17 22.27 3.22
CA GLU A 254 -7.84 22.68 4.58
C GLU A 254 -8.71 23.82 5.10
N GLY A 255 -8.45 24.24 6.32
CA GLY A 255 -9.07 25.43 6.93
C GLY A 255 -10.58 25.33 7.07
N GLU A 256 -11.27 26.41 6.72
CA GLU A 256 -12.72 26.55 6.82
C GLU A 256 -13.47 25.52 5.97
N ALA A 257 -13.01 25.30 4.74
CA ALA A 257 -13.64 24.38 3.82
C ALA A 257 -13.67 22.95 4.42
N LEU A 258 -12.54 22.45 4.89
CA LEU A 258 -12.44 21.11 5.48
C LEU A 258 -13.34 20.99 6.72
N THR A 259 -13.30 21.98 7.62
CA THR A 259 -14.10 21.98 8.84
C THR A 259 -15.60 21.93 8.53
N THR A 260 -16.04 22.73 7.56
CA THR A 260 -17.45 22.78 7.17
C THR A 260 -17.91 21.48 6.51
N LEU A 261 -17.08 20.86 5.67
CA LEU A 261 -17.40 19.55 5.07
C LEU A 261 -17.56 18.48 6.15
N ILE A 262 -16.67 18.45 7.16
CA ILE A 262 -16.77 17.50 8.28
C ILE A 262 -18.05 17.74 9.09
N ILE A 263 -18.36 18.99 9.44
CA ILE A 263 -19.56 19.34 10.23
C ILE A 263 -20.84 18.92 9.47
N ASN A 264 -20.93 19.21 8.17
CA ASN A 264 -22.08 18.85 7.36
C ASN A 264 -22.23 17.33 7.22
N LYS A 265 -21.13 16.61 7.11
CA LYS A 265 -21.13 15.14 7.12
C LYS A 265 -21.66 14.60 8.45
N LEU A 266 -21.17 15.12 9.58
CA LEU A 266 -21.60 14.69 10.92
C LEU A 266 -23.08 14.98 11.17
N ARG A 267 -23.60 16.07 10.58
CA ARG A 267 -25.03 16.44 10.65
C ARG A 267 -25.90 15.63 9.67
N GLY A 268 -25.30 14.90 8.73
CA GLY A 268 -26.03 14.12 7.72
C GLY A 268 -26.66 14.97 6.62
N THR A 269 -26.30 16.24 6.52
CA THR A 269 -26.80 17.16 5.47
C THR A 269 -26.11 16.91 4.14
N LEU A 270 -24.82 16.60 4.18
CA LEU A 270 -23.99 16.32 3.00
C LEU A 270 -23.00 15.22 3.35
N ASN A 271 -22.86 14.23 2.52
CA ASN A 271 -21.87 13.18 2.68
C ASN A 271 -20.67 13.49 1.77
N ALA A 272 -19.72 14.22 2.32
CA ALA A 272 -18.54 14.70 1.57
C ALA A 272 -17.31 13.86 1.90
N LEU A 273 -16.52 13.56 0.88
CA LEU A 273 -15.22 12.88 0.99
C LEU A 273 -14.15 13.71 0.29
N ALA A 274 -13.23 14.25 1.06
CA ALA A 274 -12.11 15.04 0.57
C ALA A 274 -10.87 14.15 0.42
N ILE A 275 -10.27 14.15 -0.77
CA ILE A 275 -9.14 13.31 -1.14
C ILE A 275 -8.04 14.21 -1.71
N LYS A 276 -6.79 13.93 -1.33
CA LYS A 276 -5.64 14.63 -1.91
C LYS A 276 -5.36 14.14 -3.33
N ALA A 277 -5.09 15.07 -4.23
CA ALA A 277 -4.71 14.77 -5.61
C ALA A 277 -3.38 14.00 -5.64
N PRO A 278 -3.29 12.95 -6.46
CA PRO A 278 -2.05 12.18 -6.57
C PRO A 278 -0.97 12.93 -7.35
N GLY A 279 0.29 12.67 -7.03
CA GLY A 279 1.43 13.25 -7.72
C GLY A 279 1.76 14.68 -7.32
N PHE A 280 2.70 15.30 -8.02
CA PHE A 280 3.18 16.66 -7.81
C PHE A 280 3.46 17.33 -9.17
N GLY A 281 3.28 18.66 -9.24
CA GLY A 281 3.57 19.44 -10.44
C GLY A 281 2.82 18.92 -11.67
N ASP A 282 3.49 18.84 -12.82
CA ASP A 282 2.88 18.40 -14.09
C ASP A 282 2.31 16.98 -14.01
N ARG A 283 2.95 16.10 -13.24
CA ARG A 283 2.45 14.75 -13.03
C ARG A 283 1.09 14.72 -12.33
N ARG A 284 0.85 15.65 -11.40
CA ARG A 284 -0.46 15.80 -10.76
C ARG A 284 -1.53 16.14 -11.79
N LYS A 285 -1.23 17.07 -12.70
CA LYS A 285 -2.16 17.48 -13.76
C LYS A 285 -2.51 16.30 -14.67
N GLU A 286 -1.51 15.52 -15.07
CA GLU A 286 -1.72 14.31 -15.89
C GLU A 286 -2.62 13.29 -15.16
N MET A 287 -2.36 13.05 -13.89
CA MET A 287 -3.15 12.11 -13.09
C MET A 287 -4.58 12.61 -12.86
N LEU A 288 -4.77 13.90 -12.63
CA LEU A 288 -6.12 14.49 -12.53
C LEU A 288 -6.88 14.37 -13.87
N GLN A 289 -6.17 14.54 -15.00
CA GLN A 289 -6.75 14.32 -16.31
C GLN A 289 -7.16 12.85 -16.53
N ASP A 290 -6.33 11.90 -16.06
CA ASP A 290 -6.65 10.47 -16.10
C ASP A 290 -7.92 10.18 -15.29
N ILE A 291 -8.03 10.74 -14.09
CA ILE A 291 -9.21 10.60 -13.23
C ILE A 291 -10.44 11.18 -13.92
N ALA A 292 -10.31 12.37 -14.55
CA ALA A 292 -11.40 13.03 -15.27
C ALA A 292 -11.91 12.15 -16.43
N VAL A 293 -11.00 11.58 -17.21
CA VAL A 293 -11.37 10.68 -18.33
C VAL A 293 -12.10 9.44 -17.83
N VAL A 294 -11.62 8.84 -16.72
CA VAL A 294 -12.24 7.62 -16.16
C VAL A 294 -13.64 7.92 -15.58
N THR A 295 -13.83 9.09 -15.00
CA THR A 295 -15.09 9.45 -14.34
C THR A 295 -16.08 10.21 -15.23
N GLY A 296 -15.65 10.58 -16.45
CA GLY A 296 -16.44 11.38 -17.37
C GLY A 296 -16.56 12.87 -16.99
N GLY A 297 -15.75 13.31 -16.01
CA GLY A 297 -15.72 14.70 -15.57
C GLY A 297 -14.68 15.56 -16.29
N ARG A 298 -14.50 16.78 -15.79
CA ARG A 298 -13.47 17.71 -16.28
C ARG A 298 -12.61 18.20 -15.12
N VAL A 299 -11.33 18.40 -15.39
CA VAL A 299 -10.43 19.03 -14.41
C VAL A 299 -10.73 20.53 -14.39
N ILE A 300 -11.08 21.05 -13.22
CA ILE A 300 -11.33 22.46 -12.99
C ILE A 300 -10.01 23.10 -12.57
N SER A 301 -9.43 23.93 -13.45
CA SER A 301 -8.17 24.62 -13.21
C SER A 301 -8.15 25.97 -13.91
N GLU A 302 -7.25 26.84 -13.49
CA GLU A 302 -7.06 28.13 -14.16
C GLU A 302 -6.60 27.97 -15.61
N GLU A 303 -5.85 26.91 -15.89
CA GLU A 303 -5.40 26.60 -17.25
C GLU A 303 -6.55 26.21 -18.18
N THR A 304 -7.59 25.58 -17.64
CA THR A 304 -8.80 25.26 -18.42
C THR A 304 -9.76 26.46 -18.52
N GLY A 305 -9.43 27.58 -17.89
CA GLY A 305 -10.23 28.81 -17.91
C GLY A 305 -11.46 28.76 -16.99
N VAL A 306 -11.61 27.72 -16.19
CA VAL A 306 -12.77 27.55 -15.30
C VAL A 306 -12.35 27.76 -13.85
N LYS A 307 -12.99 28.72 -13.19
CA LYS A 307 -12.84 28.92 -11.74
C LYS A 307 -13.75 27.95 -10.99
N LEU A 308 -13.35 27.53 -9.79
CA LEU A 308 -14.15 26.65 -8.93
C LEU A 308 -15.55 27.20 -8.64
N GLU A 309 -15.64 28.52 -8.46
CA GLU A 309 -16.90 29.24 -8.20
C GLU A 309 -17.91 29.10 -9.36
N ASN A 310 -17.43 28.86 -10.58
CA ASN A 310 -18.24 28.74 -11.79
C ASN A 310 -18.41 27.26 -12.22
N ALA A 311 -18.07 26.32 -11.36
CA ALA A 311 -18.21 24.90 -11.65
C ALA A 311 -19.70 24.53 -11.75
N THR A 312 -20.04 23.73 -12.76
CA THR A 312 -21.41 23.22 -12.97
C THR A 312 -21.46 21.72 -12.77
N ILE A 313 -22.63 21.16 -12.52
CA ILE A 313 -22.83 19.72 -12.34
C ILE A 313 -22.30 18.92 -13.54
N GLU A 314 -22.45 19.46 -14.74
CA GLU A 314 -21.99 18.81 -15.99
C GLU A 314 -20.47 18.62 -16.06
N MET A 315 -19.71 19.36 -15.24
CA MET A 315 -18.26 19.24 -15.16
C MET A 315 -17.81 18.21 -14.15
N LEU A 316 -18.73 17.76 -13.27
CA LEU A 316 -18.44 16.72 -12.27
C LEU A 316 -18.36 15.35 -12.93
N GLY A 317 -17.40 14.56 -12.50
CA GLY A 317 -17.37 13.15 -12.84
C GLY A 317 -18.37 12.37 -11.98
N THR A 318 -18.65 11.14 -12.37
CA THR A 318 -19.45 10.19 -11.60
C THR A 318 -18.80 8.80 -11.64
N ALA A 319 -19.08 8.00 -10.63
CA ALA A 319 -18.65 6.62 -10.55
C ALA A 319 -19.64 5.82 -9.72
N LYS A 320 -19.72 4.54 -9.97
CA LYS A 320 -20.59 3.65 -9.19
C LYS A 320 -20.16 3.59 -7.72
N LYS A 321 -18.87 3.65 -7.46
CA LYS A 321 -18.36 3.57 -6.09
C LYS A 321 -16.97 4.22 -5.97
N VAL A 322 -16.73 4.91 -4.88
CA VAL A 322 -15.39 5.40 -4.51
C VAL A 322 -15.05 4.88 -3.12
N ILE A 323 -13.89 4.27 -2.99
CA ILE A 323 -13.39 3.72 -1.72
C ILE A 323 -12.04 4.41 -1.43
N ALA A 324 -11.96 5.12 -0.31
CA ALA A 324 -10.73 5.77 0.12
C ALA A 324 -10.26 5.20 1.46
N THR A 325 -9.01 4.83 1.51
CA THR A 325 -8.28 4.51 2.74
C THR A 325 -7.45 5.71 3.15
N LYS A 326 -6.61 5.58 4.15
CA LYS A 326 -5.66 6.62 4.53
C LYS A 326 -4.65 6.93 3.41
N ASP A 327 -4.23 5.90 2.67
CA ASP A 327 -3.08 5.99 1.76
C ASP A 327 -3.43 5.78 0.29
N SER A 328 -4.63 5.29 -0.02
CA SER A 328 -5.05 5.02 -1.40
C SER A 328 -6.53 5.33 -1.62
N THR A 329 -6.89 5.58 -2.87
CA THR A 329 -8.30 5.72 -3.30
C THR A 329 -8.53 4.89 -4.56
N THR A 330 -9.60 4.12 -4.54
CA THR A 330 -10.07 3.31 -5.67
C THR A 330 -11.39 3.87 -6.18
N ILE A 331 -11.43 4.24 -7.44
CA ILE A 331 -12.66 4.62 -8.16
C ILE A 331 -13.09 3.38 -8.93
N VAL A 332 -14.31 2.94 -8.70
CA VAL A 332 -14.87 1.72 -9.27
C VAL A 332 -15.96 2.10 -10.27
N ASP A 333 -15.84 1.59 -11.49
CA ASP A 333 -16.85 1.74 -12.54
C ASP A 333 -17.22 3.22 -12.75
N GLY A 334 -16.24 4.00 -13.22
CA GLY A 334 -16.46 5.41 -13.57
C GLY A 334 -17.25 5.54 -14.88
N ASP A 335 -18.07 6.57 -14.97
CA ASP A 335 -18.96 6.80 -16.12
C ASP A 335 -18.27 7.42 -17.34
N GLY A 336 -16.94 7.32 -17.40
CA GLY A 336 -16.16 7.81 -18.56
C GLY A 336 -16.45 7.05 -19.85
N VAL A 337 -16.41 7.74 -20.97
CA VAL A 337 -16.65 7.13 -22.27
C VAL A 337 -15.50 6.18 -22.62
N LYS A 338 -15.79 4.92 -22.90
CA LYS A 338 -14.78 3.86 -23.19
C LYS A 338 -13.80 4.27 -24.29
N LYS A 339 -14.27 4.93 -25.32
CA LYS A 339 -13.44 5.41 -26.43
C LYS A 339 -12.39 6.44 -25.96
N ASP A 340 -12.75 7.34 -25.05
CA ASP A 340 -11.83 8.35 -24.52
C ASP A 340 -10.81 7.71 -23.56
N ILE A 341 -11.25 6.72 -22.78
CA ILE A 341 -10.38 5.93 -21.91
C ILE A 341 -9.33 5.16 -22.75
N GLU A 342 -9.77 4.49 -23.83
CA GLU A 342 -8.86 3.78 -24.75
C GLU A 342 -7.87 4.72 -25.43
N ALA A 343 -8.34 5.87 -25.89
CA ALA A 343 -7.49 6.90 -26.51
C ALA A 343 -6.45 7.43 -25.51
N ARG A 344 -6.86 7.63 -24.25
CA ARG A 344 -5.95 8.08 -23.20
C ARG A 344 -4.90 7.02 -22.86
N ILE A 345 -5.28 5.76 -22.79
CA ILE A 345 -4.36 4.63 -22.60
C ILE A 345 -3.30 4.59 -23.70
N GLU A 346 -3.72 4.78 -24.95
CA GLU A 346 -2.81 4.81 -26.10
C GLU A 346 -1.81 5.99 -26.03
N GLN A 347 -2.27 7.16 -25.63
CA GLN A 347 -1.41 8.34 -25.39
C GLN A 347 -0.35 8.03 -24.32
N ILE A 348 -0.77 7.50 -23.24
CA ILE A 348 0.15 7.08 -22.16
C ILE A 348 1.14 6.02 -22.62
N UNK A 349 0.70 5.26 -23.27
CA UNK A 349 1.51 4.23 -23.80
C UNK A 349 2.51 4.72 -24.80
N UNK A 350 2.15 5.66 -25.36
CA UNK A 350 3.00 6.26 -26.24
C UNK A 350 4.04 7.08 -25.56
N UNK A 351 3.71 7.63 -24.64
CA UNK A 351 4.57 8.35 -23.87
C UNK A 351 5.57 7.50 -23.17
N UNK A 352 5.18 6.57 -22.83
CA UNK A 352 6.02 5.64 -22.24
C UNK A 352 7.04 5.04 -23.15
N ARG A 353 6.65 4.76 -24.32
CA ARG A 353 7.59 4.27 -25.36
C ARG A 353 8.63 5.33 -25.73
N PHE A 354 8.23 6.54 -25.89
CA PHE A 354 9.16 7.64 -26.20
C PHE A 354 10.13 7.91 -25.06
N ALA A 355 9.68 7.92 -23.84
CA ALA A 355 10.54 8.13 -22.66
C ALA A 355 11.58 7.01 -22.50
N ARG A 356 11.21 5.76 -22.78
CA ARG A 356 12.16 4.63 -22.80
C ARG A 356 13.20 4.81 -23.91
N ARG A 357 12.78 5.21 -25.09
CA ARG A 357 13.66 5.41 -26.25
C ARG A 357 14.64 6.56 -26.02
N SER A 358 14.20 7.69 -25.45
CA SER A 358 15.06 8.82 -25.12
C SER A 358 16.08 8.49 -24.02
N ARG A 359 15.69 7.71 -23.01
CA ARG A 359 16.62 7.24 -21.95
C ARG A 359 17.71 6.29 -22.50
N THR A 360 17.36 5.47 -23.48
CA THR A 360 18.33 4.58 -24.14
C THR A 360 19.32 5.40 -24.98
N LEU A 361 18.82 6.40 -25.67
CA LEU A 361 19.64 7.33 -26.48
C LEU A 361 20.55 8.19 -25.58
N SER A 362 20.04 8.73 -24.48
CA SER A 362 20.86 9.52 -23.54
C SER A 362 21.94 8.67 -22.86
N ARG A 363 21.64 7.43 -22.49
CA ARG A 363 22.63 6.50 -21.94
C ARG A 363 23.72 6.14 -22.96
N ALA A 364 23.36 6.00 -24.23
CA ALA A 364 24.33 5.75 -25.32
C ALA A 364 25.21 6.97 -25.58
N SER A 365 24.68 8.18 -25.53
CA SER A 365 25.44 9.43 -25.71
C SER A 365 26.36 9.70 -24.53
N ILE A 366 25.93 9.45 -23.29
CA ILE A 366 26.73 9.59 -22.08
C ILE A 366 27.90 8.58 -22.10
N ARG A 367 27.66 7.34 -22.55
CA ARG A 367 28.75 6.34 -22.71
C ARG A 367 29.76 6.71 -23.78
N LYS A 368 29.36 7.39 -24.84
CA LYS A 368 30.27 7.85 -25.90
C LYS A 368 31.13 9.04 -25.44
N ASN A 369 30.57 9.97 -24.67
CA ASN A 369 31.30 11.16 -24.22
C ASN A 369 32.19 10.89 -23.00
N CYS A 370 31.82 9.94 -22.12
CA CYS A 370 32.68 9.60 -20.96
C CYS A 370 33.97 8.81 -21.29
N ARG A 371 34.16 8.41 -22.56
CA ARG A 371 35.37 7.66 -22.95
C ARG A 371 36.55 8.53 -23.39
N LYS A 372 36.33 9.84 -23.56
CA LYS A 372 37.39 10.66 -24.18
C LYS A 372 38.23 11.54 -23.25
N ASP A 373 37.73 11.95 -22.08
CA ASP A 373 38.43 13.03 -21.36
C ASP A 373 38.49 12.94 -19.83
N TRP A 374 38.74 11.75 -19.22
CA TRP A 374 39.03 11.80 -17.76
C TRP A 374 39.96 10.67 -17.29
N PRO A 375 41.18 11.03 -16.85
CA PRO A 375 42.01 10.06 -16.12
C PRO A 375 41.70 10.08 -14.62
N ASN A 376 41.46 8.90 -14.10
CA ASN A 376 41.53 8.52 -12.68
C ASN A 376 40.81 9.37 -11.63
N TRP A 377 39.46 9.23 -11.57
CA TRP A 377 38.74 9.47 -10.32
C TRP A 377 38.09 8.16 -9.86
N PRO A 378 38.13 7.86 -8.54
CA PRO A 378 37.47 6.64 -8.04
C PRO A 378 35.96 6.68 -8.28
N ALA A 379 35.40 5.53 -8.63
CA ALA A 379 34.00 5.34 -9.06
C ALA A 379 32.99 5.44 -7.89
N GLU A 380 33.14 6.46 -7.05
CA GLU A 380 32.29 6.59 -5.84
C GLU A 380 31.49 7.90 -5.73
N LEU A 381 31.28 8.62 -6.82
CA LEU A 381 30.21 9.61 -6.86
C LEU A 381 28.96 8.97 -7.47
N ARG A 382 28.26 8.26 -6.63
CA ARG A 382 26.95 7.73 -6.95
C ARG A 382 25.97 8.88 -7.07
N PHE A 383 25.50 9.11 -8.27
CA PHE A 383 24.21 9.78 -8.46
C PHE A 383 23.20 9.12 -7.54
N SER A 384 22.70 9.86 -6.58
CA SER A 384 21.52 9.46 -5.85
C SER A 384 20.45 9.12 -6.88
N ARG A 385 20.03 7.88 -6.87
CA ARG A 385 18.96 7.38 -7.73
C ARG A 385 17.67 8.08 -7.34
N TRP A 386 17.36 9.13 -8.02
CA TRP A 386 15.97 9.51 -8.17
C TRP A 386 15.35 8.49 -9.14
N ALA A 387 15.07 7.32 -8.64
CA ALA A 387 14.12 6.44 -9.29
C ALA A 387 12.77 7.10 -9.08
N LEU A 388 12.36 7.88 -10.04
CA LEU A 388 10.97 8.24 -10.19
C LEU A 388 10.22 6.92 -10.40
N PRO A 389 9.39 6.49 -9.47
CA PRO A 389 8.47 5.42 -9.80
C PRO A 389 7.61 5.96 -10.93
N LEU A 390 7.66 5.31 -12.07
CA LEU A 390 6.66 5.50 -13.10
C LEU A 390 5.35 5.02 -12.47
N SER A 391 4.54 5.94 -12.01
CA SER A 391 3.17 5.58 -11.67
C SER A 391 2.52 5.15 -12.97
N ARG A 392 2.14 3.93 -13.00
CA ARG A 392 1.28 3.42 -14.04
C ARG A 392 -0.13 3.87 -13.70
N SER A 393 -0.49 5.05 -14.15
CA SER A 393 -1.89 5.47 -14.14
C SER A 393 -2.57 4.90 -15.38
N LEU A 394 -2.60 3.58 -15.44
CA LEU A 394 -3.48 2.89 -16.40
C LEU A 394 -4.78 2.60 -15.67
N PRO A 395 -5.93 2.74 -16.31
CA PRO A 395 -7.15 2.20 -15.74
C PRO A 395 -6.92 0.71 -15.53
N THR A 396 -6.94 0.34 -14.26
CA THR A 396 -6.76 -1.04 -13.86
C THR A 396 -8.12 -1.69 -13.73
N ARG A 397 -8.24 -2.87 -14.29
CA ARG A 397 -9.37 -3.73 -13.95
C ARG A 397 -9.17 -4.16 -12.51
N SER A 398 -9.98 -3.66 -11.62
CA SER A 398 -9.97 -4.10 -10.24
C SER A 398 -10.96 -5.24 -10.06
N THR A 399 -10.55 -6.23 -9.32
CA THR A 399 -11.40 -7.38 -9.00
C THR A 399 -11.68 -7.39 -7.51
N LYS A 400 -12.94 -7.45 -7.19
CA LYS A 400 -13.41 -7.41 -5.82
C LYS A 400 -13.74 -8.82 -5.35
N TRP A 401 -13.04 -9.27 -4.32
CA TRP A 401 -13.31 -10.53 -3.66
C TRP A 401 -14.22 -10.29 -2.46
N ARG A 402 -15.27 -11.06 -2.39
CA ARG A 402 -16.14 -11.07 -1.23
C ARG A 402 -16.04 -12.44 -0.56
N THR A 403 -15.32 -12.52 0.52
CA THR A 403 -15.28 -13.73 1.34
C THR A 403 -16.11 -13.51 2.60
N ARG A 404 -16.97 -14.44 2.91
CA ARG A 404 -17.70 -14.41 4.17
C ARG A 404 -16.95 -15.21 5.21
N SER A 405 -16.59 -14.57 6.29
CA SER A 405 -15.97 -15.22 7.45
C SER A 405 -17.00 -15.97 8.29
N ARG A 406 -17.60 -17.01 7.73
CA ARG A 406 -18.25 -18.07 8.49
C ARG A 406 -18.03 -19.40 7.80
N LEU A 407 -16.83 -19.92 7.94
CA LEU A 407 -16.62 -21.33 7.75
C LEU A 407 -17.48 -22.08 8.82
N PRO A 408 -18.26 -23.05 8.42
CA PRO A 408 -18.85 -23.93 9.42
C PRO A 408 -17.69 -24.55 10.21
N ARG A 409 -17.78 -24.47 11.54
CA ARG A 409 -16.83 -25.11 12.44
C ARG A 409 -16.74 -26.60 12.12
N ARG A 410 -15.86 -26.96 11.21
CA ARG A 410 -15.36 -28.32 11.20
C ARG A 410 -14.42 -28.41 12.39
N GLN A 411 -14.85 -29.16 13.38
CA GLN A 411 -14.00 -29.54 14.51
C GLN A 411 -12.82 -30.35 13.98
N SER A 412 -11.77 -29.69 13.56
CA SER A 412 -10.49 -30.37 13.49
C SER A 412 -9.92 -30.33 14.91
N ARG A 413 -10.00 -31.48 15.59
CA ARG A 413 -9.27 -31.74 16.83
C ARG A 413 -7.77 -31.68 16.52
N LYS A 414 -7.20 -30.49 16.53
CA LYS A 414 -5.75 -30.32 16.64
C LYS A 414 -5.47 -29.74 18.02
N ALA A 415 -4.68 -30.51 18.76
CA ALA A 415 -4.34 -30.25 20.14
C ALA A 415 -3.79 -28.84 20.36
N LEU A 416 -4.46 -28.06 21.18
CA LEU A 416 -3.97 -26.84 21.79
C LEU A 416 -2.86 -27.19 22.80
N TRP A 417 -1.64 -26.74 22.52
CA TRP A 417 -0.58 -26.75 23.55
C TRP A 417 -0.38 -25.31 24.00
N PRO A 418 -0.52 -25.02 25.30
CA PRO A 418 -0.13 -23.71 25.80
C PRO A 418 1.40 -23.59 25.75
N ALA A 419 1.88 -22.37 25.49
CA ALA A 419 3.30 -22.05 25.63
C ALA A 419 3.66 -22.03 27.12
N ALA A 420 3.81 -23.23 27.69
CA ALA A 420 4.31 -23.37 29.07
C ALA A 420 5.83 -23.27 29.02
N GLY A 421 6.37 -22.28 29.70
CA GLY A 421 7.80 -22.16 29.90
C GLY A 421 8.37 -23.40 30.54
N ARG A 422 9.40 -23.96 30.00
CA ARG A 422 10.19 -24.99 30.67
C ARG A 422 11.01 -24.35 31.78
N ARG A 423 10.78 -24.79 32.97
CA ARG A 423 11.74 -24.63 34.06
C ARG A 423 12.77 -25.76 33.99
N SER A 424 14.02 -25.41 34.36
CA SER A 424 15.25 -26.19 34.51
C SER A 424 15.76 -26.87 33.24
#